data_7fcf80f5cd59f71a75b06918211ba545
#
_entry.id   7fcf80f5cd59f71a75b06918211ba545
#
_cell.length_a   1.000
_cell.length_b   1.000
_cell.length_c   1.000
_cell.angle_alpha   90.00
_cell.angle_beta   90.00
_cell.angle_gamma   90.00
#
_symmetry.space_group_name_H-M   'P 1'
#
loop_
_entity.id
_entity.type
_entity.pdbx_description
1 polymer ?
#
loop_
_entity_poly.entity_id
_entity_poly.type
_entity_poly.pdbx_seq_one_letter_code
_entity_poly.pdbx_strand_id
1 'polypeptide(L)'
;MNNIYSNIKKLNSKIQLKVIHILNNDGLIALPTETVYGLAGNAYSHKAVNKIFKIKNRPKINPIIVHYFTLKDASKDVFFSKEFLRLHRYFCPGPITFILKKKKYSNLNKLTTAGLDSVAVRFPKHKVLRKILKKINFPLAMPSANKSGKVSPTCAKHVYNQFGKKIIIVDGGNSTVG
;
A
#
# COMPACT_ATOMS: atom_id res chain seq x y z
N MET A 1 -8.99 31.65 7.40
CA MET A 1 -8.54 30.52 8.27
C MET A 1 -7.78 29.52 7.42
N ASN A 2 -6.47 29.35 7.64
CA ASN A 2 -5.69 28.35 6.91
C ASN A 2 -6.14 26.95 7.31
N ASN A 3 -6.69 26.19 6.36
CA ASN A 3 -7.15 24.84 6.59
C ASN A 3 -5.94 23.94 6.96
N ILE A 4 -5.80 23.62 8.25
CA ILE A 4 -4.71 22.82 8.81
C ILE A 4 -4.59 21.47 8.07
N TYR A 5 -5.73 20.89 7.63
CA TYR A 5 -5.82 19.60 6.94
C TYR A 5 -5.81 19.72 5.40
N SER A 6 -5.17 20.74 4.85
CA SER A 6 -5.20 21.05 3.40
C SER A 6 -4.70 19.91 2.49
N ASN A 7 -3.93 18.93 3.02
CA ASN A 7 -3.45 17.74 2.32
C ASN A 7 -4.33 16.49 2.47
N ILE A 8 -5.40 16.54 3.26
CA ILE A 8 -6.44 15.51 3.30
C ILE A 8 -7.43 15.80 2.19
N LYS A 9 -7.67 14.84 1.29
CA LYS A 9 -8.49 14.99 0.08
C LYS A 9 -9.45 13.84 -0.09
N LYS A 10 -10.72 14.10 -0.37
CA LYS A 10 -11.65 13.08 -0.85
C LYS A 10 -11.31 12.71 -2.29
N LEU A 11 -11.46 11.43 -2.65
CA LEU A 11 -11.15 10.95 -3.99
C LEU A 11 -12.21 11.42 -4.98
N ASN A 12 -11.78 12.22 -5.94
CA ASN A 12 -12.50 12.58 -7.16
C ASN A 12 -11.56 12.42 -8.36
N SER A 13 -12.00 12.67 -9.58
CA SER A 13 -11.21 12.48 -10.80
C SER A 13 -9.90 13.28 -10.78
N LYS A 14 -9.93 14.55 -10.34
CA LYS A 14 -8.75 15.42 -10.23
C LYS A 14 -7.73 14.88 -9.22
N ILE A 15 -8.19 14.45 -8.04
CA ILE A 15 -7.33 13.89 -7.00
C ILE A 15 -6.81 12.52 -7.44
N GLN A 16 -7.61 11.70 -8.13
CA GLN A 16 -7.17 10.42 -8.67
C GLN A 16 -6.00 10.59 -9.64
N LEU A 17 -6.11 11.52 -10.60
CA LEU A 17 -5.01 11.83 -11.53
C LEU A 17 -3.76 12.29 -10.80
N LYS A 18 -3.91 13.17 -9.80
CA LYS A 18 -2.79 13.64 -8.99
C LYS A 18 -2.11 12.51 -8.21
N VAL A 19 -2.89 11.60 -7.61
CA VAL A 19 -2.39 10.43 -6.89
C VAL A 19 -1.60 9.52 -7.83
N ILE A 20 -2.16 9.20 -9.01
CA ILE A 20 -1.51 8.39 -10.04
C ILE A 20 -0.18 9.03 -10.50
N HIS A 21 -0.21 10.33 -10.77
CA HIS A 21 1.00 11.07 -11.15
C HIS A 21 2.09 10.98 -10.08
N ILE A 22 1.74 11.18 -8.80
CA ILE A 22 2.70 11.08 -7.69
C ILE A 22 3.28 9.67 -7.59
N LEU A 23 2.46 8.61 -7.68
CA LEU A 23 2.92 7.22 -7.61
C LEU A 23 3.82 6.84 -8.78
N ASN A 24 3.52 7.32 -10.01
CA ASN A 24 4.36 7.12 -11.20
C ASN A 24 5.71 7.83 -11.11
N ASN A 25 5.81 8.91 -10.32
CA ASN A 25 7.04 9.67 -10.09
C ASN A 25 7.71 9.34 -8.74
N ASP A 26 7.59 8.08 -8.29
CA ASP A 26 8.23 7.60 -7.06
C ASP A 26 7.84 8.36 -5.78
N GLY A 27 6.69 9.05 -5.81
CA GLY A 27 6.13 9.72 -4.64
C GLY A 27 5.37 8.76 -3.72
N LEU A 28 4.99 9.25 -2.55
CA LEU A 28 4.23 8.52 -1.55
C LEU A 28 2.87 9.15 -1.33
N ILE A 29 1.87 8.31 -1.10
CA ILE A 29 0.49 8.70 -0.79
C ILE A 29 0.00 7.87 0.40
N ALA A 30 -0.76 8.48 1.31
CA ALA A 30 -1.51 7.71 2.29
C ALA A 30 -2.89 7.34 1.72
N LEU A 31 -3.20 6.04 1.71
CA LEU A 31 -4.43 5.47 1.17
C LEU A 31 -5.17 4.66 2.24
N PRO A 32 -6.51 4.70 2.25
CA PRO A 32 -7.31 3.89 3.16
C PRO A 32 -7.32 2.41 2.74
N THR A 33 -7.34 1.52 3.73
CA THR A 33 -7.74 0.12 3.55
C THR A 33 -8.90 -0.20 4.48
N GLU A 34 -9.45 -1.40 4.37
CA GLU A 34 -10.47 -1.90 5.29
C GLU A 34 -9.93 -2.15 6.70
N THR A 35 -8.60 -2.26 6.89
CA THR A 35 -7.96 -2.48 8.20
C THR A 35 -7.38 -1.20 8.79
N VAL A 36 -6.41 -0.58 8.08
CA VAL A 36 -5.74 0.65 8.52
C VAL A 36 -5.35 1.48 7.30
N TYR A 37 -5.04 2.75 7.48
CA TYR A 37 -4.42 3.54 6.41
C TYR A 37 -3.00 3.07 6.14
N GLY A 38 -2.64 2.93 4.87
CA GLY A 38 -1.32 2.53 4.43
C GLY A 38 -0.56 3.64 3.74
N LEU A 39 0.75 3.68 3.93
CA LEU A 39 1.66 4.56 3.21
C LEU A 39 2.13 3.85 1.94
N ALA A 40 1.57 4.25 0.79
CA ALA A 40 1.71 3.59 -0.49
C ALA A 40 2.82 4.21 -1.35
N GLY A 41 3.58 3.36 -2.01
CA GLY A 41 4.54 3.70 -3.06
C GLY A 41 4.69 2.56 -4.06
N ASN A 42 5.24 2.85 -5.24
CA ASN A 42 5.50 1.85 -6.27
C ASN A 42 6.45 0.75 -5.74
N ALA A 43 5.97 -0.49 -5.68
CA ALA A 43 6.74 -1.62 -5.14
C ALA A 43 7.93 -2.06 -6.04
N TYR A 44 7.93 -1.66 -7.32
CA TYR A 44 9.03 -1.90 -8.24
C TYR A 44 10.13 -0.84 -8.12
N SER A 45 9.79 0.37 -7.62
CA SER A 45 10.73 1.47 -7.54
C SER A 45 11.59 1.41 -6.26
N HIS A 46 12.92 1.35 -6.44
CA HIS A 46 13.85 1.49 -5.31
C HIS A 46 13.69 2.84 -4.59
N LYS A 47 13.49 3.93 -5.35
CA LYS A 47 13.33 5.28 -4.80
C LYS A 47 12.08 5.38 -3.92
N ALA A 48 10.92 4.87 -4.40
CA ALA A 48 9.68 4.89 -3.66
C ALA A 48 9.76 4.03 -2.38
N VAL A 49 10.23 2.78 -2.50
CA VAL A 49 10.36 1.88 -1.36
C VAL A 49 11.32 2.44 -0.31
N ASN A 50 12.49 2.96 -0.71
CA ASN A 50 13.43 3.56 0.22
C ASN A 50 12.86 4.80 0.93
N LYS A 51 12.05 5.63 0.24
CA LYS A 51 11.31 6.74 0.86
C LYS A 51 10.35 6.24 1.95
N ILE A 52 9.65 5.10 1.74
CA ILE A 52 8.78 4.51 2.77
C ILE A 52 9.59 4.19 4.03
N PHE A 53 10.71 3.49 3.91
CA PHE A 53 11.57 3.15 5.05
C PHE A 53 12.07 4.40 5.78
N LYS A 54 12.55 5.40 5.04
CA LYS A 54 13.07 6.67 5.60
C LYS A 54 12.00 7.44 6.37
N ILE A 55 10.84 7.72 5.75
CA ILE A 55 9.82 8.58 6.38
C ILE A 55 9.18 7.93 7.61
N LYS A 56 9.09 6.56 7.62
CA LYS A 56 8.56 5.79 8.74
C LYS A 56 9.59 5.52 9.83
N ASN A 57 10.88 5.76 9.57
CA ASN A 57 11.98 5.27 10.41
C ASN A 57 11.86 3.74 10.65
N ARG A 58 11.62 2.98 9.55
CA ARG A 58 11.37 1.54 9.58
C ARG A 58 12.68 0.77 9.43
N PRO A 59 12.96 -0.24 10.28
CA PRO A 59 14.09 -1.15 10.06
C PRO A 59 13.97 -1.90 8.72
N LYS A 60 15.05 -1.94 7.94
CA LYS A 60 15.06 -2.58 6.60
C LYS A 60 14.88 -4.10 6.62
N ILE A 61 15.06 -4.73 7.78
CA ILE A 61 14.80 -6.15 8.01
C ILE A 61 13.30 -6.50 8.10
N ASN A 62 12.42 -5.49 8.21
CA ASN A 62 10.99 -5.70 8.30
C ASN A 62 10.36 -5.63 6.90
N PRO A 63 9.90 -6.74 6.27
CA PRO A 63 9.29 -6.74 4.96
C PRO A 63 8.00 -5.92 4.92
N ILE A 64 7.61 -5.53 3.70
CA ILE A 64 6.41 -4.71 3.45
C ILE A 64 5.38 -5.53 2.71
N ILE A 65 4.10 -5.42 3.09
CA ILE A 65 2.98 -6.01 2.36
C ILE A 65 2.85 -5.34 1.00
N VAL A 66 2.76 -6.15 -0.05
CA VAL A 66 2.55 -5.71 -1.44
C VAL A 66 1.10 -5.91 -1.82
N HIS A 67 0.45 -4.83 -2.27
CA HIS A 67 -0.97 -4.82 -2.61
C HIS A 67 -1.16 -4.89 -4.13
N TYR A 68 -1.96 -5.87 -4.57
CA TYR A 68 -2.29 -6.11 -5.98
C TYR A 68 -3.78 -5.87 -6.25
N PHE A 69 -4.12 -5.52 -7.49
CA PHE A 69 -5.51 -5.40 -7.91
C PHE A 69 -6.12 -6.76 -8.25
N THR A 70 -5.38 -7.61 -9.01
CA THR A 70 -5.83 -8.92 -9.50
C THR A 70 -4.78 -10.02 -9.30
N LEU A 71 -5.21 -11.30 -9.41
CA LEU A 71 -4.30 -12.45 -9.49
C LEU A 71 -3.35 -12.33 -10.66
N LYS A 72 -3.83 -11.86 -11.85
CA LYS A 72 -2.99 -11.65 -13.03
C LYS A 72 -1.83 -10.69 -12.76
N ASP A 73 -2.07 -9.64 -11.98
CA ASP A 73 -0.99 -8.71 -11.61
C ASP A 73 0.01 -9.37 -10.67
N ALA A 74 -0.46 -10.10 -9.65
CA ALA A 74 0.39 -10.78 -8.69
C ALA A 74 1.16 -11.96 -9.30
N SER A 75 0.61 -12.62 -10.33
CA SER A 75 1.28 -13.75 -11.00
C SER A 75 2.59 -13.39 -11.68
N LYS A 76 2.85 -12.10 -11.92
CA LYS A 76 4.14 -11.62 -12.44
C LYS A 76 5.27 -11.80 -11.40
N ASP A 77 4.94 -11.74 -10.12
CA ASP A 77 5.89 -11.64 -9.03
C ASP A 77 5.98 -12.88 -8.14
N VAL A 78 4.87 -13.64 -8.01
CA VAL A 78 4.78 -14.76 -7.07
C VAL A 78 4.19 -16.01 -7.70
N PHE A 79 4.50 -17.18 -7.10
CA PHE A 79 3.89 -18.46 -7.44
C PHE A 79 2.60 -18.65 -6.64
N PHE A 80 1.62 -19.34 -7.24
CA PHE A 80 0.37 -19.70 -6.59
C PHE A 80 0.30 -21.20 -6.35
N SER A 81 0.00 -21.62 -5.12
CA SER A 81 -0.37 -23.00 -4.81
C SER A 81 -1.89 -23.21 -4.98
N LYS A 82 -2.32 -24.47 -5.02
CA LYS A 82 -3.75 -24.84 -5.06
C LYS A 82 -4.49 -24.33 -3.80
N GLU A 83 -3.86 -24.43 -2.63
CA GLU A 83 -4.38 -23.97 -1.34
C GLU A 83 -4.56 -22.45 -1.34
N PHE A 84 -3.55 -21.70 -1.81
CA PHE A 84 -3.68 -20.25 -1.95
C PHE A 84 -4.85 -19.88 -2.85
N LEU A 85 -4.99 -20.51 -4.04
CA LEU A 85 -6.08 -20.19 -4.98
C LEU A 85 -7.45 -20.49 -4.36
N ARG A 86 -7.57 -21.58 -3.57
CA ARG A 86 -8.79 -21.91 -2.82
C ARG A 86 -9.12 -20.82 -1.80
N LEU A 87 -8.17 -20.44 -0.95
CA LEU A 87 -8.36 -19.39 0.07
C LEU A 87 -8.64 -18.02 -0.55
N HIS A 88 -7.93 -17.67 -1.64
CA HIS A 88 -8.16 -16.43 -2.36
C HIS A 88 -9.61 -16.31 -2.84
N ARG A 89 -10.23 -17.40 -3.35
CA ARG A 89 -11.62 -17.40 -3.83
C ARG A 89 -12.62 -17.02 -2.74
N TYR A 90 -12.37 -17.44 -1.49
CA TYR A 90 -13.26 -17.18 -0.36
C TYR A 90 -13.00 -15.85 0.33
N PHE A 91 -11.74 -15.42 0.42
CA PHE A 91 -11.34 -14.31 1.29
C PHE A 91 -10.89 -13.06 0.55
N CYS A 92 -10.71 -13.10 -0.77
CA CYS A 92 -10.27 -11.94 -1.54
C CYS A 92 -11.35 -11.42 -2.50
N PRO A 93 -11.45 -10.10 -2.66
CA PRO A 93 -10.67 -9.07 -1.96
C PRO A 93 -11.06 -8.93 -0.50
N GLY A 94 -10.05 -8.77 0.41
CA GLY A 94 -10.32 -8.76 1.84
C GLY A 94 -9.11 -8.45 2.74
N PRO A 95 -9.32 -8.51 4.06
CA PRO A 95 -8.31 -8.14 5.07
C PRO A 95 -7.25 -9.23 5.33
N ILE A 96 -7.06 -10.15 4.42
CA ILE A 96 -6.09 -11.25 4.55
C ILE A 96 -4.78 -10.93 3.81
N THR A 97 -3.65 -11.34 4.40
CA THR A 97 -2.32 -11.28 3.79
C THR A 97 -1.76 -12.70 3.66
N PHE A 98 -1.29 -13.05 2.47
CA PHE A 98 -0.67 -14.33 2.18
C PHE A 98 0.83 -14.18 2.06
N ILE A 99 1.59 -15.15 2.56
CA ILE A 99 3.03 -15.25 2.31
C ILE A 99 3.22 -16.23 1.16
N LEU A 100 3.68 -15.72 0.01
CA LEU A 100 3.82 -16.50 -1.21
C LEU A 100 5.27 -16.52 -1.67
N LYS A 101 5.70 -17.62 -2.31
CA LYS A 101 7.04 -17.76 -2.88
C LYS A 101 7.23 -16.77 -4.02
N LYS A 102 8.29 -15.95 -3.95
CA LYS A 102 8.65 -14.96 -4.96
C LYS A 102 9.23 -15.64 -6.20
N LYS A 103 8.91 -15.15 -7.38
CA LYS A 103 9.54 -15.57 -8.63
C LYS A 103 10.95 -15.00 -8.75
N LYS A 104 11.87 -15.76 -9.35
CA LYS A 104 13.26 -15.33 -9.56
C LYS A 104 13.36 -14.03 -10.35
N TYR A 105 12.49 -13.84 -11.33
CA TYR A 105 12.44 -12.67 -12.23
C TYR A 105 11.38 -11.62 -11.83
N SER A 106 10.93 -11.63 -10.57
CA SER A 106 10.04 -10.60 -10.04
C SER A 106 10.71 -9.23 -10.07
N ASN A 107 9.95 -8.21 -10.50
CA ASN A 107 10.39 -6.81 -10.51
C ASN A 107 10.29 -6.14 -9.12
N LEU A 108 9.81 -6.84 -8.10
CA LEU A 108 9.71 -6.29 -6.75
C LEU A 108 11.06 -5.86 -6.22
N ASN A 109 11.11 -4.67 -5.66
CA ASN A 109 12.32 -4.17 -5.04
C ASN A 109 12.74 -5.08 -3.86
N LYS A 110 14.02 -5.39 -3.75
CA LYS A 110 14.55 -6.29 -2.71
C LYS A 110 14.23 -5.83 -1.29
N LEU A 111 14.09 -4.54 -1.05
CA LEU A 111 13.70 -4.00 0.26
C LEU A 111 12.26 -4.36 0.64
N THR A 112 11.35 -4.59 -0.31
CA THR A 112 9.97 -4.98 0.01
C THR A 112 9.90 -6.34 0.69
N THR A 113 10.81 -7.24 0.36
CA THR A 113 10.89 -8.59 0.90
C THR A 113 11.96 -8.74 1.99
N ALA A 114 12.70 -7.67 2.32
CA ALA A 114 13.87 -7.73 3.21
C ALA A 114 14.89 -8.80 2.77
N GLY A 115 15.01 -9.05 1.46
CA GLY A 115 15.90 -10.06 0.88
C GLY A 115 15.34 -11.49 0.87
N LEU A 116 14.16 -11.75 1.45
CA LEU A 116 13.53 -13.07 1.51
C LEU A 116 13.03 -13.54 0.13
N ASP A 117 12.95 -14.87 -0.03
CA ASP A 117 12.36 -15.53 -1.21
C ASP A 117 10.82 -15.61 -1.17
N SER A 118 10.22 -14.94 -0.20
CA SER A 118 8.78 -14.84 -0.03
C SER A 118 8.31 -13.39 -0.03
N VAL A 119 7.03 -13.20 -0.37
CA VAL A 119 6.35 -11.89 -0.44
C VAL A 119 5.07 -11.95 0.37
N ALA A 120 4.84 -10.95 1.20
CA ALA A 120 3.55 -10.70 1.82
C ALA A 120 2.62 -10.03 0.80
N VAL A 121 1.58 -10.73 0.34
CA VAL A 121 0.66 -10.32 -0.73
C VAL A 121 -0.73 -10.09 -0.17
N ARG A 122 -1.37 -8.98 -0.56
CA ARG A 122 -2.76 -8.67 -0.21
C ARG A 122 -3.55 -8.16 -1.40
N PHE A 123 -4.82 -8.56 -1.48
CA PHE A 123 -5.82 -8.08 -2.43
C PHE A 123 -6.87 -7.29 -1.66
N PRO A 124 -6.71 -5.96 -1.54
CA PRO A 124 -7.53 -5.16 -0.63
C PRO A 124 -8.97 -5.02 -1.13
N LYS A 125 -9.92 -4.90 -0.19
CA LYS A 125 -11.36 -4.71 -0.49
C LYS A 125 -11.74 -3.24 -0.62
N HIS A 126 -11.02 -2.33 0.00
CA HIS A 126 -11.40 -0.92 0.11
C HIS A 126 -11.56 -0.24 -1.25
N LYS A 127 -12.74 0.34 -1.50
CA LYS A 127 -13.14 0.91 -2.82
C LYS A 127 -12.16 1.96 -3.36
N VAL A 128 -11.66 2.85 -2.49
CA VAL A 128 -10.72 3.92 -2.87
C VAL A 128 -9.40 3.32 -3.34
N LEU A 129 -8.81 2.41 -2.57
CA LEU A 129 -7.55 1.75 -2.92
C LEU A 129 -7.67 0.95 -4.22
N ARG A 130 -8.76 0.20 -4.40
CA ARG A 130 -9.03 -0.55 -5.63
C ARG A 130 -9.15 0.36 -6.86
N LYS A 131 -9.78 1.55 -6.74
CA LYS A 131 -9.84 2.52 -7.85
C LYS A 131 -8.45 3.00 -8.27
N ILE A 132 -7.51 3.17 -7.33
CA ILE A 132 -6.13 3.54 -7.64
C ILE A 132 -5.38 2.37 -8.25
N LEU A 133 -5.39 1.18 -7.62
CA LEU A 133 -4.70 -0.03 -8.13
C LEU A 133 -5.13 -0.38 -9.56
N LYS A 134 -6.41 -0.19 -9.91
CA LYS A 134 -6.92 -0.43 -11.28
C LYS A 134 -6.32 0.50 -12.35
N LYS A 135 -5.78 1.65 -11.95
CA LYS A 135 -5.31 2.71 -12.86
C LYS A 135 -3.79 2.79 -12.97
N ILE A 136 -3.06 2.01 -12.19
CA ILE A 136 -1.60 1.90 -12.24
C ILE A 136 -1.20 0.52 -12.74
N ASN A 137 -0.01 0.39 -13.31
CA ASN A 137 0.51 -0.85 -13.90
C ASN A 137 1.56 -1.55 -13.02
N PHE A 138 1.63 -1.18 -11.74
CA PHE A 138 2.53 -1.75 -10.75
C PHE A 138 1.81 -1.97 -9.41
N PRO A 139 2.27 -2.92 -8.58
CA PRO A 139 1.73 -3.11 -7.25
C PRO A 139 2.24 -2.04 -6.28
N LEU A 140 1.52 -1.87 -5.16
CA LEU A 140 1.89 -0.90 -4.13
C LEU A 140 2.55 -1.60 -2.94
N ALA A 141 3.77 -1.21 -2.61
CA ALA A 141 4.37 -1.47 -1.30
C ALA A 141 3.69 -0.55 -0.29
N MET A 142 2.99 -1.14 0.70
CA MET A 142 2.12 -0.33 1.55
C MET A 142 2.06 -0.87 3.00
N PRO A 143 3.00 -0.46 3.88
CA PRO A 143 2.88 -0.66 5.32
C PRO A 143 1.86 0.32 5.90
N SER A 144 1.46 0.16 7.17
CA SER A 144 0.60 1.12 7.88
C SER A 144 1.16 2.56 7.83
N ALA A 145 0.28 3.57 7.75
CA ALA A 145 0.68 4.98 7.58
C ALA A 145 0.98 5.68 8.92
N ASN A 146 1.86 5.09 9.74
CA ASN A 146 2.39 5.64 11.00
C ASN A 146 3.92 5.55 11.02
N LYS A 147 4.58 6.29 11.89
CA LYS A 147 6.00 6.05 12.24
C LYS A 147 6.13 4.67 12.90
N SER A 148 7.24 3.97 12.67
CA SER A 148 7.47 2.65 13.27
C SER A 148 7.35 2.70 14.80
N GLY A 149 6.71 1.68 15.40
CA GLY A 149 6.46 1.62 16.84
C GLY A 149 5.29 2.48 17.34
N LYS A 150 4.61 3.23 16.47
CA LYS A 150 3.40 4.01 16.84
C LYS A 150 2.13 3.26 16.42
N VAL A 151 0.98 3.63 17.02
CA VAL A 151 -0.33 3.05 16.73
C VAL A 151 -0.68 3.23 15.26
N SER A 152 -1.24 2.19 14.65
CA SER A 152 -1.68 2.19 13.25
C SER A 152 -2.88 3.12 13.03
N PRO A 153 -2.90 3.92 11.96
CA PRO A 153 -3.95 4.90 11.72
C PRO A 153 -5.20 4.26 11.10
N THR A 154 -6.35 4.48 11.74
CA THR A 154 -7.66 4.01 11.26
C THR A 154 -8.47 5.10 10.55
N CYS A 155 -8.01 6.35 10.56
CA CYS A 155 -8.62 7.46 9.82
C CYS A 155 -7.56 8.43 9.26
N ALA A 156 -7.97 9.30 8.33
CA ALA A 156 -7.09 10.28 7.69
C ALA A 156 -6.43 11.24 8.69
N LYS A 157 -7.15 11.64 9.75
CA LYS A 157 -6.63 12.53 10.80
C LYS A 157 -5.47 11.87 11.58
N HIS A 158 -5.55 10.57 11.86
CA HIS A 158 -4.45 9.84 12.50
C HIS A 158 -3.17 9.86 11.65
N VAL A 159 -3.31 9.71 10.32
CA VAL A 159 -2.17 9.83 9.39
C VAL A 159 -1.57 11.24 9.41
N TYR A 160 -2.45 12.26 9.39
CA TYR A 160 -2.00 13.65 9.46
C TYR A 160 -1.19 13.92 10.74
N ASN A 161 -1.62 13.41 11.88
CA ASN A 161 -0.92 13.55 13.15
C ASN A 161 0.50 12.92 13.12
N GLN A 162 0.73 11.91 12.26
CA GLN A 162 2.04 11.26 12.11
C GLN A 162 2.98 11.99 11.14
N PHE A 163 2.44 12.52 10.03
CA PHE A 163 3.24 13.03 8.91
C PHE A 163 2.99 14.49 8.57
N GLY A 164 1.98 15.12 9.15
CA GLY A 164 1.60 16.52 8.85
C GLY A 164 1.29 16.71 7.36
N LYS A 165 1.79 17.81 6.79
CA LYS A 165 1.60 18.16 5.37
C LYS A 165 2.56 17.46 4.40
N LYS A 166 3.47 16.60 4.89
CA LYS A 166 4.52 15.97 4.07
C LYS A 166 3.99 15.00 3.00
N ILE A 167 2.76 14.49 3.18
CA ILE A 167 2.16 13.46 2.31
C ILE A 167 0.72 13.88 2.01
N ILE A 168 0.25 13.63 0.77
CA ILE A 168 -1.17 13.72 0.46
C ILE A 168 -1.87 12.50 1.06
N ILE A 169 -2.99 12.72 1.71
CA ILE A 169 -3.81 11.71 2.35
C ILE A 169 -5.15 11.65 1.62
N VAL A 170 -5.48 10.49 1.07
CA VAL A 170 -6.80 10.28 0.47
C VAL A 170 -7.75 9.80 1.55
N ASP A 171 -8.73 10.62 1.86
CA ASP A 171 -9.76 10.28 2.84
C ASP A 171 -10.77 9.28 2.26
N GLY A 172 -10.88 8.12 2.88
CA GLY A 172 -11.84 7.07 2.56
C GLY A 172 -12.76 6.71 3.73
N GLY A 173 -12.81 7.57 4.76
CA GLY A 173 -13.52 7.29 6.00
C GLY A 173 -12.68 6.47 7.00
N ASN A 174 -13.34 5.95 8.02
CA ASN A 174 -12.71 5.11 9.02
C ASN A 174 -12.52 3.68 8.49
N SER A 175 -11.42 3.04 8.87
CA SER A 175 -11.23 1.60 8.65
C SER A 175 -12.21 0.81 9.51
N THR A 176 -12.77 -0.28 8.94
CA THR A 176 -13.90 -1.02 9.57
C THR A 176 -13.45 -2.26 10.33
N VAL A 177 -12.22 -2.72 10.13
CA VAL A 177 -11.68 -3.98 10.68
C VAL A 177 -10.42 -3.74 11.54
N GLY A 178 -9.95 -2.50 11.62
CA GLY A 178 -8.76 -2.12 12.40
C GLY A 178 -9.07 -1.51 13.76
#